data_a6c6eacaef0285aa8493e435d492e896
#
_entry.id   a6c6eacaef0285aa8493e435d492e896
#
_cell.length_a   1.000
_cell.length_b   1.000
_cell.length_c   1.000
_cell.angle_alpha   90.00
_cell.angle_beta   90.00
_cell.angle_gamma   90.00
#
_symmetry.space_group_name_H-M   'P 1'
#
loop_
_entity.id
_entity.type
_entity.pdbx_description
1 polymer ?
#
loop_
_entity_poly.entity_id
_entity_poly.type
_entity_poly.pdbx_seq_one_letter_code
_entity_poly.pdbx_strand_id
1 'polypeptide(L)'
;MPVTLYLAIPCYNEAAVLPETARRLLEKFTALRTAETIGPLSRICMIDDGSRDETWQIISDLHTQDPVFSGIRLSRNRGHQNALLCGLMTLRDRADCVISMDADLQDDINAIDAMLAAFRDGNDIVYGVRASRKQDSAFKRASAQGYYRLLRALGADVVYNHADYRLMSRRALDALAEYKEVNLFLRGLVPLVGYPSTVVYYERGKRFAGESKYPLRKMLSFAWEGVSSLTVSPLRLITRIGVVMFLVSIAMLIYFLVRYFTGHTVAGWSSLAVSIWAIGGLQLLAIGVVGEYIGKIYLETKARPRYRIETELDDREAEL
;
A
#
# COMPACT_ATOMS: atom_id res chain seq x y z
N MET A 1 9.98 16.38 -26.25
CA MET A 1 9.06 15.45 -26.94
C MET A 1 7.89 15.17 -26.00
N PRO A 2 6.65 14.99 -26.53
CA PRO A 2 5.52 14.58 -25.71
C PRO A 2 5.77 13.21 -25.08
N VAL A 3 5.32 13.04 -23.83
CA VAL A 3 5.54 11.83 -23.03
C VAL A 3 4.40 10.85 -23.25
N THR A 4 4.69 9.56 -23.40
CA THR A 4 3.64 8.53 -23.40
C THR A 4 3.24 8.23 -21.95
N LEU A 5 2.07 8.75 -21.55
CA LEU A 5 1.51 8.59 -20.22
C LEU A 5 0.42 7.51 -20.19
N TYR A 6 0.50 6.60 -19.22
CA TYR A 6 -0.63 5.76 -18.86
C TYR A 6 -1.12 6.10 -17.43
N LEU A 7 -2.44 6.13 -17.24
CA LEU A 7 -3.04 6.10 -15.91
C LEU A 7 -3.36 4.64 -15.56
N ALA A 8 -3.02 4.24 -14.35
CA ALA A 8 -3.38 2.93 -13.78
C ALA A 8 -4.42 3.14 -12.67
N ILE A 9 -5.66 2.75 -12.91
CA ILE A 9 -6.81 3.02 -12.04
C ILE A 9 -7.44 1.70 -11.60
N PRO A 10 -7.11 1.17 -10.41
CA PRO A 10 -7.75 -0.03 -9.89
C PRO A 10 -9.21 0.26 -9.52
N CYS A 11 -10.11 -0.62 -9.99
CA CYS A 11 -11.55 -0.52 -9.82
C CYS A 11 -12.09 -1.81 -9.18
N TYR A 12 -12.98 -1.68 -8.18
CA TYR A 12 -13.72 -2.80 -7.62
C TYR A 12 -15.11 -2.37 -7.15
N ASN A 13 -16.14 -2.75 -7.90
CA ASN A 13 -17.53 -2.34 -7.67
C ASN A 13 -17.67 -0.81 -7.65
N GLU A 14 -17.17 -0.16 -8.70
CA GLU A 14 -17.15 1.31 -8.84
C GLU A 14 -18.08 1.80 -9.98
N ALA A 15 -19.09 1.00 -10.37
CA ALA A 15 -20.02 1.33 -11.46
C ALA A 15 -20.69 2.71 -11.30
N ALA A 16 -20.98 3.13 -10.06
CA ALA A 16 -21.64 4.41 -9.78
C ALA A 16 -20.73 5.65 -10.00
N VAL A 17 -19.40 5.47 -9.94
CA VAL A 17 -18.44 6.59 -9.99
C VAL A 17 -17.72 6.65 -11.32
N LEU A 18 -17.50 5.48 -11.93
CA LEU A 18 -16.64 5.32 -13.10
C LEU A 18 -17.00 6.19 -14.31
N PRO A 19 -18.29 6.41 -14.67
CA PRO A 19 -18.64 7.28 -15.80
C PRO A 19 -18.18 8.72 -15.60
N GLU A 20 -18.33 9.27 -14.40
CA GLU A 20 -17.90 10.66 -14.11
C GLU A 20 -16.37 10.74 -14.06
N THR A 21 -15.70 9.71 -13.52
CA THR A 21 -14.24 9.61 -13.50
C THR A 21 -13.70 9.58 -14.94
N ALA A 22 -14.27 8.75 -15.81
CA ALA A 22 -13.91 8.67 -17.21
C ALA A 22 -14.07 10.02 -17.93
N ARG A 23 -15.20 10.70 -17.75
CA ARG A 23 -15.48 11.99 -18.35
C ARG A 23 -14.42 13.04 -17.98
N ARG A 24 -14.11 13.18 -16.68
CA ARG A 24 -13.13 14.16 -16.21
C ARG A 24 -11.70 13.84 -16.68
N LEU A 25 -11.34 12.57 -16.69
CA LEU A 25 -10.04 12.14 -17.17
C LEU A 25 -9.89 12.34 -18.68
N LEU A 26 -10.94 12.09 -19.46
CA LEU A 26 -10.95 12.37 -20.90
C LEU A 26 -10.74 13.85 -21.19
N GLU A 27 -11.43 14.74 -20.47
CA GLU A 27 -11.24 16.19 -20.59
C GLU A 27 -9.78 16.58 -20.27
N LYS A 28 -9.20 15.99 -19.21
CA LYS A 28 -7.80 16.25 -18.85
C LYS A 28 -6.83 15.74 -19.90
N PHE A 29 -7.02 14.53 -20.41
CA PHE A 29 -6.16 13.97 -21.46
C PHE A 29 -6.24 14.77 -22.76
N THR A 30 -7.42 15.21 -23.13
CA THR A 30 -7.62 16.09 -24.29
C THR A 30 -6.84 17.39 -24.13
N ALA A 31 -6.91 18.03 -22.97
CA ALA A 31 -6.15 19.26 -22.69
C ALA A 31 -4.63 19.02 -22.72
N LEU A 32 -4.15 17.91 -22.13
CA LEU A 32 -2.72 17.54 -22.13
C LEU A 32 -2.19 17.21 -23.55
N ARG A 33 -3.01 16.56 -24.38
CA ARG A 33 -2.67 16.29 -25.80
C ARG A 33 -2.62 17.58 -26.61
N THR A 34 -3.60 18.46 -26.44
CA THR A 34 -3.65 19.78 -27.13
C THR A 34 -2.45 20.65 -26.75
N ALA A 35 -1.98 20.55 -25.51
CA ALA A 35 -0.78 21.22 -25.02
C ALA A 35 0.53 20.51 -25.41
N GLU A 36 0.47 19.41 -26.19
CA GLU A 36 1.61 18.57 -26.57
C GLU A 36 2.41 18.07 -25.35
N THR A 37 1.76 18.00 -24.20
CA THR A 37 2.38 17.49 -22.96
C THR A 37 2.48 15.97 -22.98
N ILE A 38 1.46 15.29 -23.50
CA ILE A 38 1.45 13.84 -23.67
C ILE A 38 1.26 13.45 -25.14
N GLY A 39 1.83 12.29 -25.50
CA GLY A 39 1.74 11.75 -26.85
C GLY A 39 0.39 11.08 -27.17
N PRO A 40 0.10 10.81 -28.46
CA PRO A 40 -1.16 10.21 -28.89
C PRO A 40 -1.38 8.78 -28.36
N LEU A 41 -0.31 8.05 -28.07
CA LEU A 41 -0.35 6.70 -27.52
C LEU A 41 -0.62 6.66 -26.01
N SER A 42 -0.85 7.81 -25.36
CA SER A 42 -1.21 7.88 -23.95
C SER A 42 -2.61 7.33 -23.71
N ARG A 43 -2.81 6.55 -22.61
CA ARG A 43 -4.07 5.85 -22.31
C ARG A 43 -4.48 6.00 -20.85
N ILE A 44 -5.78 5.80 -20.61
CA ILE A 44 -6.41 5.70 -19.30
C ILE A 44 -6.77 4.22 -19.11
N CYS A 45 -5.96 3.49 -18.33
CA CYS A 45 -6.14 2.08 -18.10
C CYS A 45 -6.88 1.84 -16.78
N MET A 46 -8.06 1.23 -16.87
CA MET A 46 -8.89 0.84 -15.73
C MET A 46 -8.69 -0.64 -15.45
N ILE A 47 -8.31 -0.98 -14.20
CA ILE A 47 -8.00 -2.35 -13.80
C ILE A 47 -9.14 -2.89 -12.93
N ASP A 48 -10.00 -3.72 -13.50
CA ASP A 48 -11.11 -4.36 -12.79
C ASP A 48 -10.60 -5.51 -11.91
N ASP A 49 -10.68 -5.38 -10.60
CA ASP A 49 -10.29 -6.39 -9.61
C ASP A 49 -11.39 -7.45 -9.41
N GLY A 50 -11.97 -7.95 -10.49
CA GLY A 50 -13.01 -8.98 -10.46
C GLY A 50 -14.30 -8.46 -9.81
N SER A 51 -14.81 -7.33 -10.27
CA SER A 51 -16.09 -6.73 -9.84
C SER A 51 -17.28 -7.66 -10.09
N ARG A 52 -18.32 -7.44 -9.31
CA ARG A 52 -19.60 -8.19 -9.40
C ARG A 52 -20.75 -7.34 -9.92
N ASP A 53 -20.52 -6.04 -10.04
CA ASP A 53 -21.46 -5.07 -10.61
C ASP A 53 -21.12 -4.80 -12.09
N GLU A 54 -21.65 -3.74 -12.66
CA GLU A 54 -21.49 -3.36 -14.06
C GLU A 54 -20.12 -2.70 -14.36
N THR A 55 -19.18 -2.66 -13.41
CA THR A 55 -17.88 -1.97 -13.57
C THR A 55 -17.15 -2.41 -14.84
N TRP A 56 -17.03 -3.74 -15.09
CA TRP A 56 -16.34 -4.24 -16.27
C TRP A 56 -17.07 -3.90 -17.58
N GLN A 57 -18.42 -3.94 -17.57
CA GLN A 57 -19.21 -3.57 -18.75
C GLN A 57 -18.97 -2.11 -19.11
N ILE A 58 -18.97 -1.21 -18.11
CA ILE A 58 -18.68 0.22 -18.32
C ILE A 58 -17.27 0.42 -18.91
N ILE A 59 -16.25 -0.28 -18.41
CA ILE A 59 -14.88 -0.22 -18.94
C ILE A 59 -14.85 -0.64 -20.42
N SER A 60 -15.53 -1.73 -20.76
CA SER A 60 -15.61 -2.26 -22.14
C SER A 60 -16.31 -1.28 -23.07
N ASP A 61 -17.40 -0.68 -22.62
CA ASP A 61 -18.16 0.31 -23.39
C ASP A 61 -17.33 1.59 -23.62
N LEU A 62 -16.61 2.07 -22.60
CA LEU A 62 -15.71 3.22 -22.73
C LEU A 62 -14.59 2.96 -23.74
N HIS A 63 -13.98 1.78 -23.69
CA HIS A 63 -12.94 1.39 -24.66
C HIS A 63 -13.47 1.34 -26.10
N THR A 64 -14.70 0.83 -26.30
CA THR A 64 -15.34 0.78 -27.62
C THR A 64 -15.66 2.19 -28.15
N GLN A 65 -15.94 3.14 -27.25
CA GLN A 65 -16.29 4.52 -27.62
C GLN A 65 -15.05 5.38 -27.95
N ASP A 66 -13.95 5.20 -27.23
CA ASP A 66 -12.73 5.98 -27.41
C ASP A 66 -11.51 5.12 -27.04
N PRO A 67 -10.56 4.89 -27.98
CA PRO A 67 -9.35 4.10 -27.73
C PRO A 67 -8.41 4.70 -26.69
N VAL A 68 -8.66 5.91 -26.20
CA VAL A 68 -7.93 6.48 -25.04
C VAL A 68 -8.15 5.64 -23.78
N PHE A 69 -9.28 4.97 -23.66
CA PHE A 69 -9.57 4.05 -22.58
C PHE A 69 -9.07 2.66 -22.90
N SER A 70 -8.37 2.06 -21.96
CA SER A 70 -7.97 0.65 -21.99
C SER A 70 -8.41 -0.03 -20.69
N GLY A 71 -8.49 -1.36 -20.71
CA GLY A 71 -9.02 -2.12 -19.60
C GLY A 71 -8.25 -3.40 -19.32
N ILE A 72 -8.07 -3.73 -18.06
CA ILE A 72 -7.53 -5.03 -17.62
C ILE A 72 -8.53 -5.62 -16.64
N ARG A 73 -8.98 -6.85 -16.87
CA ARG A 73 -9.84 -7.60 -15.95
C ARG A 73 -9.07 -8.71 -15.29
N LEU A 74 -9.12 -8.76 -13.95
CA LEU A 74 -8.58 -9.88 -13.18
C LEU A 74 -9.60 -11.02 -13.08
N SER A 75 -9.12 -12.26 -13.12
CA SER A 75 -9.96 -13.47 -13.04
C SER A 75 -10.76 -13.59 -11.74
N ARG A 76 -10.39 -12.84 -10.69
CA ARG A 76 -11.09 -12.71 -9.41
C ARG A 76 -10.53 -11.55 -8.60
N ASN A 77 -11.24 -11.13 -7.57
CA ASN A 77 -10.73 -10.13 -6.62
C ASN A 77 -9.44 -10.60 -5.94
N ARG A 78 -8.40 -9.76 -6.02
CA ARG A 78 -7.07 -9.96 -5.44
C ARG A 78 -6.68 -8.84 -4.48
N GLY A 79 -7.54 -7.85 -4.34
CA GLY A 79 -7.34 -6.66 -3.51
C GLY A 79 -6.60 -5.55 -4.25
N HIS A 80 -6.87 -4.33 -3.83
CA HIS A 80 -6.44 -3.08 -4.47
C HIS A 80 -4.94 -3.07 -4.85
N GLN A 81 -4.05 -3.50 -3.94
CA GLN A 81 -2.60 -3.46 -4.21
C GLN A 81 -2.17 -4.42 -5.33
N ASN A 82 -2.78 -5.62 -5.40
CA ASN A 82 -2.47 -6.57 -6.47
C ASN A 82 -3.05 -6.12 -7.81
N ALA A 83 -4.24 -5.51 -7.83
CA ALA A 83 -4.82 -4.92 -9.03
C ALA A 83 -3.95 -3.75 -9.53
N LEU A 84 -3.53 -2.86 -8.62
CA LEU A 84 -2.61 -1.78 -8.97
C LEU A 84 -1.28 -2.31 -9.50
N LEU A 85 -0.67 -3.29 -8.82
CA LEU A 85 0.57 -3.90 -9.31
C LEU A 85 0.39 -4.53 -10.70
N CYS A 86 -0.75 -5.21 -10.95
CA CYS A 86 -1.08 -5.74 -12.26
C CYS A 86 -1.03 -4.65 -13.34
N GLY A 87 -1.72 -3.54 -13.10
CA GLY A 87 -1.70 -2.40 -14.02
C GLY A 87 -0.29 -1.86 -14.24
N LEU A 88 0.45 -1.58 -13.18
CA LEU A 88 1.82 -1.05 -13.26
C LEU A 88 2.75 -1.97 -14.07
N MET A 89 2.68 -3.28 -13.85
CA MET A 89 3.54 -4.26 -14.55
C MET A 89 3.14 -4.46 -16.01
N THR A 90 1.85 -4.45 -16.33
CA THR A 90 1.35 -4.57 -17.71
C THR A 90 1.67 -3.32 -18.53
N LEU A 91 1.57 -2.14 -17.93
CA LEU A 91 1.77 -0.86 -18.61
C LEU A 91 3.24 -0.43 -18.70
N ARG A 92 4.12 -1.07 -17.96
CA ARG A 92 5.55 -0.77 -17.86
C ARG A 92 6.25 -0.63 -19.21
N ASP A 93 6.01 -1.58 -20.11
CA ASP A 93 6.68 -1.63 -21.41
C ASP A 93 6.01 -0.74 -22.46
N ARG A 94 4.85 -0.13 -22.11
CA ARG A 94 4.01 0.66 -23.04
C ARG A 94 4.11 2.16 -22.82
N ALA A 95 4.63 2.60 -21.69
CA ALA A 95 4.63 3.99 -21.27
C ALA A 95 6.04 4.50 -20.93
N ASP A 96 6.29 5.80 -21.09
CA ASP A 96 7.45 6.44 -20.51
C ASP A 96 7.29 6.63 -19.01
N CYS A 97 6.05 6.89 -18.58
CA CYS A 97 5.68 6.91 -17.16
C CYS A 97 4.22 6.48 -16.95
N VAL A 98 3.95 5.93 -15.78
CA VAL A 98 2.61 5.53 -15.34
C VAL A 98 2.25 6.33 -14.09
N ILE A 99 1.04 6.89 -14.06
CA ILE A 99 0.46 7.50 -12.86
C ILE A 99 -0.59 6.54 -12.32
N SER A 100 -0.44 6.13 -11.05
CA SER A 100 -1.47 5.41 -10.32
C SER A 100 -2.40 6.38 -9.60
N MET A 101 -3.71 6.15 -9.63
CA MET A 101 -4.70 6.94 -8.90
C MET A 101 -5.94 6.11 -8.55
N ASP A 102 -6.69 6.54 -7.52
CA ASP A 102 -7.95 5.91 -7.16
C ASP A 102 -9.10 6.33 -8.09
N ALA A 103 -10.09 5.44 -8.28
CA ALA A 103 -11.23 5.69 -9.15
C ALA A 103 -12.27 6.68 -8.56
N ASP A 104 -12.19 7.03 -7.25
CA ASP A 104 -13.23 7.71 -6.48
C ASP A 104 -13.23 9.25 -6.59
N LEU A 105 -12.40 9.82 -7.47
CA LEU A 105 -12.26 11.26 -7.70
C LEU A 105 -11.85 12.08 -6.47
N GLN A 106 -11.26 11.46 -5.45
CA GLN A 106 -10.74 12.18 -4.30
C GLN A 106 -9.36 12.81 -4.55
N ASP A 107 -8.58 12.24 -5.44
CA ASP A 107 -7.29 12.79 -5.84
C ASP A 107 -7.48 13.88 -6.89
N ASP A 108 -6.75 14.98 -6.77
CA ASP A 108 -6.86 16.11 -7.68
C ASP A 108 -6.24 15.78 -9.03
N ILE A 109 -7.08 15.66 -10.07
CA ILE A 109 -6.67 15.38 -11.44
C ILE A 109 -5.69 16.46 -11.96
N ASN A 110 -5.77 17.69 -11.49
CA ASN A 110 -4.87 18.77 -11.92
C ASN A 110 -3.44 18.60 -11.41
N ALA A 111 -3.22 17.80 -10.39
CA ALA A 111 -1.86 17.48 -9.94
C ALA A 111 -1.04 16.70 -10.99
N ILE A 112 -1.71 16.10 -12.00
CA ILE A 112 -1.05 15.42 -13.12
C ILE A 112 -0.07 16.37 -13.85
N ASP A 113 -0.42 17.63 -14.03
CA ASP A 113 0.48 18.60 -14.69
C ASP A 113 1.78 18.77 -13.93
N ALA A 114 1.68 18.98 -12.62
CA ALA A 114 2.84 19.12 -11.75
C ALA A 114 3.68 17.83 -11.65
N MET A 115 3.02 16.66 -11.68
CA MET A 115 3.72 15.38 -11.71
C MET A 115 4.50 15.19 -13.00
N LEU A 116 3.91 15.53 -14.16
CA LEU A 116 4.59 15.46 -15.46
C LEU A 116 5.74 16.46 -15.55
N ALA A 117 5.59 17.67 -14.99
CA ALA A 117 6.68 18.65 -14.90
C ALA A 117 7.85 18.10 -14.07
N ALA A 118 7.57 17.57 -12.87
CA ALA A 118 8.58 16.96 -12.01
C ALA A 118 9.28 15.74 -12.66
N PHE A 119 8.55 14.94 -13.44
CA PHE A 119 9.13 13.85 -14.24
C PHE A 119 10.08 14.38 -15.31
N ARG A 120 9.72 15.44 -16.04
CA ARG A 120 10.58 16.09 -17.03
C ARG A 120 11.84 16.71 -16.42
N ASP A 121 11.77 17.14 -15.14
CA ASP A 121 12.90 17.63 -14.36
C ASP A 121 13.84 16.49 -13.88
N GLY A 122 13.60 15.24 -14.31
CA GLY A 122 14.49 14.11 -14.08
C GLY A 122 14.14 13.27 -12.83
N ASN A 123 12.96 13.45 -12.24
CA ASN A 123 12.51 12.58 -11.16
C ASN A 123 11.84 11.31 -11.70
N ASP A 124 12.26 10.14 -11.24
CA ASP A 124 11.69 8.86 -11.65
C ASP A 124 10.41 8.52 -10.86
N ILE A 125 10.29 9.04 -9.66
CA ILE A 125 9.14 8.80 -8.78
C ILE A 125 8.62 10.14 -8.27
N VAL A 126 7.33 10.42 -8.50
CA VAL A 126 6.68 11.64 -7.99
C VAL A 126 5.51 11.22 -7.11
N TYR A 127 5.62 11.50 -5.81
CA TYR A 127 4.58 11.17 -4.85
C TYR A 127 3.55 12.28 -4.76
N GLY A 128 2.28 11.95 -4.94
CA GLY A 128 1.17 12.81 -4.57
C GLY A 128 0.98 12.83 -3.05
N VAL A 129 1.15 13.98 -2.45
CA VAL A 129 1.02 14.17 -1.00
C VAL A 129 -0.13 15.11 -0.70
N ARG A 130 -1.02 14.71 0.19
CA ARG A 130 -2.16 15.55 0.60
C ARG A 130 -1.68 16.76 1.39
N ALA A 131 -1.92 17.96 0.87
CA ALA A 131 -1.47 19.23 1.44
C ALA A 131 -2.07 19.48 2.84
N SER A 132 -3.32 19.10 3.08
CA SER A 132 -3.94 19.27 4.38
C SER A 132 -4.85 18.10 4.78
N ARG A 133 -4.86 17.79 6.09
CA ARG A 133 -5.83 16.87 6.72
C ARG A 133 -6.91 17.63 7.49
N LYS A 134 -7.29 18.83 7.05
CA LYS A 134 -8.31 19.67 7.75
C LYS A 134 -9.66 18.97 7.86
N GLN A 135 -9.96 18.03 6.96
CA GLN A 135 -11.23 17.28 6.98
C GLN A 135 -11.19 16.02 7.87
N ASP A 136 -10.00 15.61 8.37
CA ASP A 136 -9.89 14.47 9.28
C ASP A 136 -10.16 14.91 10.73
N SER A 137 -10.90 14.08 11.49
CA SER A 137 -11.08 14.32 12.93
C SER A 137 -9.74 14.33 13.65
N ALA A 138 -9.65 15.05 14.79
CA ALA A 138 -8.42 15.13 15.61
C ALA A 138 -7.90 13.73 15.98
N PHE A 139 -8.78 12.79 16.28
CA PHE A 139 -8.43 11.41 16.59
C PHE A 139 -7.81 10.67 15.37
N LYS A 140 -8.39 10.79 14.18
CA LYS A 140 -7.83 10.19 12.95
C LYS A 140 -6.45 10.77 12.62
N ARG A 141 -6.26 12.05 12.84
CA ARG A 141 -4.99 12.75 12.64
C ARG A 141 -3.91 12.26 13.60
N ALA A 142 -4.23 12.20 14.90
CA ALA A 142 -3.32 11.73 15.94
C ALA A 142 -2.96 10.25 15.76
N SER A 143 -3.92 9.39 15.44
CA SER A 143 -3.69 7.97 15.21
C SER A 143 -2.79 7.71 13.99
N ALA A 144 -3.02 8.46 12.89
CA ALA A 144 -2.17 8.35 11.72
C ALA A 144 -0.74 8.85 12.00
N GLN A 145 -0.57 9.97 12.72
CA GLN A 145 0.76 10.44 13.12
C GLN A 145 1.47 9.44 14.04
N GLY A 146 0.76 8.86 15.00
CA GLY A 146 1.28 7.79 15.86
C GLY A 146 1.75 6.58 15.06
N TYR A 147 0.96 6.16 14.07
CA TYR A 147 1.30 5.06 13.17
C TYR A 147 2.60 5.32 12.38
N TYR A 148 2.74 6.47 11.73
CA TYR A 148 3.95 6.80 10.97
C TYR A 148 5.18 6.95 11.87
N ARG A 149 5.02 7.48 13.10
CA ARG A 149 6.11 7.53 14.09
C ARG A 149 6.54 6.12 14.51
N LEU A 150 5.57 5.22 14.74
CA LEU A 150 5.82 3.84 15.08
C LEU A 150 6.56 3.11 13.95
N LEU A 151 6.10 3.23 12.70
CA LEU A 151 6.77 2.64 11.54
C LEU A 151 8.22 3.11 11.43
N ARG A 152 8.47 4.42 11.57
CA ARG A 152 9.82 4.97 11.53
C ARG A 152 10.69 4.49 12.69
N ALA A 153 10.15 4.43 13.92
CA ALA A 153 10.85 3.89 15.08
C ALA A 153 11.20 2.40 14.93
N LEU A 154 10.39 1.66 14.15
CA LEU A 154 10.61 0.27 13.81
C LEU A 154 11.53 0.09 12.58
N GLY A 155 12.06 1.18 12.00
CA GLY A 155 13.01 1.16 10.90
C GLY A 155 12.40 1.03 9.50
N ALA A 156 11.08 1.29 9.36
CA ALA A 156 10.43 1.37 8.05
C ALA A 156 10.52 2.80 7.51
N ASP A 157 11.19 2.99 6.38
CA ASP A 157 11.30 4.29 5.71
C ASP A 157 10.09 4.48 4.78
N VAL A 158 9.05 5.11 5.31
CA VAL A 158 7.79 5.35 4.59
C VAL A 158 7.58 6.85 4.43
N VAL A 159 7.33 7.30 3.19
CA VAL A 159 7.02 8.71 2.91
C VAL A 159 5.72 9.10 3.63
N TYR A 160 5.78 10.18 4.41
CA TYR A 160 4.64 10.64 5.24
C TYR A 160 3.47 11.11 4.37
N ASN A 161 2.24 10.69 4.68
CA ASN A 161 1.00 11.13 4.03
C ASN A 161 0.87 10.86 2.52
N HIS A 162 1.73 10.04 1.89
CA HIS A 162 1.52 9.73 0.49
C HIS A 162 0.32 8.81 0.29
N ALA A 163 -0.41 9.06 -0.77
CA ALA A 163 -1.46 8.19 -1.28
C ALA A 163 -0.87 7.18 -2.28
N ASP A 164 -1.71 6.29 -2.84
CA ASP A 164 -1.32 5.49 -3.99
C ASP A 164 -1.31 6.31 -5.29
N TYR A 165 -1.57 7.62 -5.18
CA TYR A 165 -1.44 8.62 -6.25
C TYR A 165 0.03 8.96 -6.44
N ARG A 166 0.65 8.41 -7.47
CA ARG A 166 2.07 8.62 -7.76
C ARG A 166 2.37 8.41 -9.25
N LEU A 167 3.36 9.14 -9.76
CA LEU A 167 3.97 8.89 -11.05
C LEU A 167 5.22 8.03 -10.85
N MET A 168 5.41 7.05 -11.73
CA MET A 168 6.62 6.24 -11.82
C MET A 168 7.09 6.17 -13.26
N SER A 169 8.39 6.42 -13.50
CA SER A 169 9.03 6.24 -14.80
C SER A 169 9.10 4.75 -15.17
N ARG A 170 9.29 4.44 -16.46
CA ARG A 170 9.56 3.08 -16.93
C ARG A 170 10.72 2.44 -16.12
N ARG A 171 11.83 3.17 -15.95
CA ARG A 171 13.00 2.71 -15.19
C ARG A 171 12.64 2.36 -13.74
N ALA A 172 11.81 3.17 -13.09
CA ALA A 172 11.35 2.89 -11.73
C ALA A 172 10.42 1.67 -11.67
N LEU A 173 9.59 1.46 -12.69
CA LEU A 173 8.74 0.28 -12.82
C LEU A 173 9.54 -0.99 -13.09
N ASP A 174 10.60 -0.91 -13.90
CA ASP A 174 11.52 -2.02 -14.14
C ASP A 174 12.20 -2.48 -12.85
N ALA A 175 12.71 -1.54 -12.06
CA ALA A 175 13.28 -1.85 -10.76
C ALA A 175 12.23 -2.39 -9.78
N LEU A 176 11.01 -1.84 -9.76
CA LEU A 176 9.92 -2.38 -8.93
C LEU A 176 9.55 -3.83 -9.32
N ALA A 177 9.67 -4.20 -10.59
CA ALA A 177 9.37 -5.55 -11.07
C ALA A 177 10.32 -6.63 -10.51
N GLU A 178 11.50 -6.24 -10.03
CA GLU A 178 12.46 -7.16 -9.39
C GLU A 178 11.99 -7.60 -7.99
N TYR A 179 11.11 -6.81 -7.35
CA TYR A 179 10.54 -7.13 -6.03
C TYR A 179 9.41 -8.14 -6.20
N LYS A 180 9.67 -9.39 -5.77
CA LYS A 180 8.77 -10.54 -5.98
C LYS A 180 7.92 -10.90 -4.76
N GLU A 181 7.94 -10.07 -3.71
CA GLU A 181 7.21 -10.35 -2.48
C GLU A 181 5.72 -10.59 -2.74
N VAL A 182 5.20 -11.68 -2.19
CA VAL A 182 3.76 -12.02 -2.19
C VAL A 182 3.01 -11.16 -1.18
N ASN A 183 3.66 -10.84 -0.05
CA ASN A 183 3.16 -9.91 0.96
C ASN A 183 3.34 -8.46 0.50
N LEU A 184 2.57 -8.08 -0.50
CA LEU A 184 2.73 -6.80 -1.19
C LEU A 184 2.31 -5.61 -0.31
N PHE A 185 3.24 -4.68 -0.11
CA PHE A 185 2.99 -3.37 0.48
C PHE A 185 3.66 -2.28 -0.36
N LEU A 186 3.01 -1.88 -1.45
CA LEU A 186 3.56 -0.95 -2.45
C LEU A 186 4.06 0.36 -1.85
N ARG A 187 3.36 0.88 -0.81
CA ARG A 187 3.79 2.11 -0.12
C ARG A 187 5.14 2.01 0.56
N GLY A 188 5.54 0.80 0.92
CA GLY A 188 6.85 0.54 1.50
C GLY A 188 7.89 0.12 0.46
N LEU A 189 7.48 -0.58 -0.62
CA LEU A 189 8.39 -1.07 -1.65
C LEU A 189 8.88 0.04 -2.59
N VAL A 190 7.99 0.94 -3.01
CA VAL A 190 8.35 2.00 -3.96
C VAL A 190 9.51 2.88 -3.47
N PRO A 191 9.60 3.32 -2.19
CA PRO A 191 10.77 4.03 -1.69
C PRO A 191 12.07 3.23 -1.76
N LEU A 192 12.02 1.89 -1.66
CA LEU A 192 13.21 1.02 -1.70
C LEU A 192 13.84 0.96 -3.09
N VAL A 193 13.12 1.36 -4.14
CA VAL A 193 13.67 1.47 -5.51
C VAL A 193 14.84 2.45 -5.56
N GLY A 194 14.83 3.52 -4.74
CA GLY A 194 15.98 4.38 -4.50
C GLY A 194 16.32 5.36 -5.63
N TYR A 195 15.50 5.49 -6.67
CA TYR A 195 15.71 6.46 -7.73
C TYR A 195 15.31 7.89 -7.33
N PRO A 196 15.77 8.94 -8.07
CA PRO A 196 15.41 10.32 -7.81
C PRO A 196 13.91 10.50 -7.65
N SER A 197 13.49 11.09 -6.54
CA SER A 197 12.08 11.24 -6.21
C SER A 197 11.77 12.61 -5.63
N THR A 198 10.53 13.06 -5.85
CA THR A 198 10.01 14.32 -5.31
C THR A 198 8.55 14.18 -4.91
N VAL A 199 7.99 15.23 -4.32
CA VAL A 199 6.59 15.29 -3.90
C VAL A 199 5.85 16.41 -4.61
N VAL A 200 4.60 16.13 -4.97
CA VAL A 200 3.63 17.11 -5.45
C VAL A 200 2.49 17.19 -4.45
N TYR A 201 2.23 18.38 -3.93
CA TYR A 201 1.14 18.58 -2.96
C TYR A 201 -0.17 18.86 -3.68
N TYR A 202 -1.25 18.21 -3.22
CA TYR A 202 -2.60 18.43 -3.75
C TYR A 202 -3.64 18.48 -2.63
N GLU A 203 -4.76 19.14 -2.89
CA GLU A 203 -5.92 19.17 -1.99
C GLU A 203 -6.82 17.98 -2.29
N ARG A 204 -7.19 17.22 -1.23
CA ARG A 204 -8.10 16.09 -1.39
C ARG A 204 -9.54 16.55 -1.58
N GLY A 205 -10.17 16.13 -2.67
CA GLY A 205 -11.58 16.34 -2.93
C GLY A 205 -12.50 15.56 -1.97
N LYS A 206 -13.79 15.93 -1.96
CA LYS A 206 -14.82 15.09 -1.35
C LYS A 206 -15.09 13.89 -2.26
N ARG A 207 -15.35 12.72 -1.68
CA ARG A 207 -15.76 11.55 -2.45
C ARG A 207 -17.06 11.84 -3.19
N PHE A 208 -17.11 11.49 -4.48
CA PHE A 208 -18.28 11.77 -5.34
C PHE A 208 -19.46 10.89 -4.94
N ALA A 209 -19.25 9.61 -4.61
CA ALA A 209 -20.27 8.68 -4.14
C ALA A 209 -19.68 7.63 -3.18
N GLY A 210 -20.55 7.01 -2.36
CA GLY A 210 -20.21 5.93 -1.43
C GLY A 210 -19.82 6.40 -0.03
N GLU A 211 -20.11 5.57 0.99
CA GLU A 211 -19.73 5.81 2.38
C GLU A 211 -18.43 5.06 2.76
N SER A 212 -17.48 5.78 3.35
CA SER A 212 -16.27 5.17 3.90
C SER A 212 -16.52 4.65 5.31
N LYS A 213 -16.92 3.40 5.45
CA LYS A 213 -16.96 2.70 6.75
C LYS A 213 -15.66 1.92 6.95
N TYR A 214 -14.61 2.59 7.44
CA TYR A 214 -13.39 1.92 7.90
C TYR A 214 -13.48 1.69 9.42
N PRO A 215 -13.88 0.50 9.89
CA PRO A 215 -13.90 0.20 11.32
C PRO A 215 -12.48 0.16 11.88
N LEU A 216 -12.31 0.56 13.15
CA LEU A 216 -11.02 0.58 13.87
C LEU A 216 -10.24 -0.74 13.73
N ARG A 217 -10.95 -1.87 13.72
CA ARG A 217 -10.34 -3.20 13.53
C ARG A 217 -9.60 -3.33 12.19
N LYS A 218 -10.15 -2.80 11.11
CA LYS A 218 -9.48 -2.78 9.79
C LYS A 218 -8.26 -1.86 9.79
N MET A 219 -8.33 -0.73 10.48
CA MET A 219 -7.18 0.19 10.61
C MET A 219 -6.02 -0.47 11.37
N LEU A 220 -6.31 -1.18 12.48
CA LEU A 220 -5.30 -1.89 13.26
C LEU A 220 -4.70 -3.07 12.48
N SER A 221 -5.53 -3.83 11.76
CA SER A 221 -5.06 -4.91 10.88
C SER A 221 -4.12 -4.40 9.80
N PHE A 222 -4.49 -3.29 9.14
CA PHE A 222 -3.66 -2.67 8.12
C PHE A 222 -2.33 -2.12 8.67
N ALA A 223 -2.39 -1.58 9.91
CA ALA A 223 -1.20 -1.12 10.61
C ALA A 223 -0.25 -2.27 10.94
N TRP A 224 -0.79 -3.38 11.44
CA TRP A 224 -0.01 -4.57 11.75
C TRP A 224 0.59 -5.20 10.49
N GLU A 225 -0.19 -5.29 9.42
CA GLU A 225 0.27 -5.80 8.13
C GLU A 225 1.44 -4.96 7.58
N GLY A 226 1.35 -3.63 7.64
CA GLY A 226 2.45 -2.75 7.25
C GLY A 226 3.71 -2.95 8.10
N VAL A 227 3.58 -3.05 9.44
CA VAL A 227 4.72 -3.30 10.32
C VAL A 227 5.36 -4.66 10.04
N SER A 228 4.57 -5.72 9.99
CA SER A 228 5.07 -7.10 9.86
C SER A 228 5.55 -7.44 8.43
N SER A 229 5.17 -6.64 7.42
CA SER A 229 5.69 -6.79 6.05
C SER A 229 7.01 -6.05 5.82
N LEU A 230 7.23 -4.92 6.50
CA LEU A 230 8.42 -4.09 6.27
C LEU A 230 9.54 -4.29 7.28
N THR A 231 9.27 -4.89 8.43
CA THR A 231 10.28 -4.94 9.50
C THR A 231 10.16 -6.19 10.36
N VAL A 232 11.31 -6.69 10.80
CA VAL A 232 11.44 -7.76 11.80
C VAL A 232 11.54 -7.21 13.24
N SER A 233 11.31 -5.91 13.43
CA SER A 233 11.42 -5.26 14.75
C SER A 233 10.52 -5.86 15.83
N PRO A 234 9.28 -6.33 15.56
CA PRO A 234 8.47 -7.04 16.55
C PRO A 234 9.15 -8.29 17.11
N LEU A 235 9.87 -9.04 16.27
CA LEU A 235 10.64 -10.22 16.74
C LEU A 235 11.80 -9.79 17.65
N ARG A 236 12.52 -8.72 17.26
CA ARG A 236 13.61 -8.15 18.09
C ARG A 236 13.10 -7.63 19.41
N LEU A 237 11.90 -7.03 19.47
CA LEU A 237 11.27 -6.57 20.69
C LEU A 237 10.98 -7.75 21.63
N ILE A 238 10.40 -8.84 21.12
CA ILE A 238 10.15 -10.05 21.89
C ILE A 238 11.45 -10.61 22.46
N THR A 239 12.51 -10.69 21.66
CA THR A 239 13.83 -11.15 22.11
C THR A 239 14.36 -10.26 23.25
N ARG A 240 14.27 -8.93 23.14
CA ARG A 240 14.70 -8.01 24.20
C ARG A 240 13.90 -8.21 25.49
N ILE A 241 12.57 -8.34 25.40
CA ILE A 241 11.71 -8.63 26.56
C ILE A 241 12.11 -9.96 27.19
N GLY A 242 12.33 -11.00 26.38
CA GLY A 242 12.79 -12.32 26.85
C GLY A 242 14.11 -12.24 27.62
N VAL A 243 15.10 -11.49 27.11
CA VAL A 243 16.38 -11.28 27.81
C VAL A 243 16.19 -10.57 29.15
N VAL A 244 15.37 -9.50 29.19
CA VAL A 244 15.07 -8.81 30.45
C VAL A 244 14.40 -9.73 31.45
N MET A 245 13.38 -10.50 31.01
CA MET A 245 12.69 -11.48 31.85
C MET A 245 13.65 -12.55 32.39
N PHE A 246 14.57 -13.04 31.57
CA PHE A 246 15.59 -14.01 31.96
C PHE A 246 16.51 -13.45 33.05
N LEU A 247 16.99 -12.22 32.89
CA LEU A 247 17.83 -11.54 33.89
C LEU A 247 17.08 -11.33 35.21
N VAL A 248 15.81 -10.93 35.16
CA VAL A 248 14.94 -10.78 36.33
C VAL A 248 14.74 -12.15 37.00
N SER A 249 14.55 -13.24 36.24
CA SER A 249 14.41 -14.57 36.77
C SER A 249 15.67 -15.05 37.53
N ILE A 250 16.87 -14.77 37.00
CA ILE A 250 18.15 -15.04 37.68
C ILE A 250 18.23 -14.25 38.98
N ALA A 251 17.92 -12.95 38.97
CA ALA A 251 17.94 -12.13 40.18
C ALA A 251 16.97 -12.65 41.26
N MET A 252 15.77 -13.04 40.84
CA MET A 252 14.77 -13.63 41.73
C MET A 252 15.22 -14.99 42.26
N LEU A 253 15.85 -15.84 41.44
CA LEU A 253 16.41 -17.12 41.88
C LEU A 253 17.46 -16.89 42.96
N ILE A 254 18.40 -15.99 42.77
CA ILE A 254 19.43 -15.66 43.77
C ILE A 254 18.78 -15.12 45.05
N TYR A 255 17.79 -14.21 44.95
CA TYR A 255 17.04 -13.70 46.09
C TYR A 255 16.37 -14.82 46.91
N PHE A 256 15.68 -15.75 46.26
CA PHE A 256 15.01 -16.88 46.95
C PHE A 256 16.00 -17.85 47.57
N LEU A 257 17.14 -18.13 46.91
CA LEU A 257 18.21 -18.95 47.48
C LEU A 257 18.76 -18.34 48.78
N VAL A 258 19.07 -17.03 48.75
CA VAL A 258 19.54 -16.31 49.97
C VAL A 258 18.50 -16.38 51.08
N ARG A 259 17.22 -16.12 50.76
CA ARG A 259 16.10 -16.20 51.74
C ARG A 259 15.95 -17.61 52.32
N TYR A 260 16.13 -18.63 51.50
CA TYR A 260 16.08 -20.04 51.95
C TYR A 260 17.21 -20.33 52.95
N PHE A 261 18.43 -19.99 52.66
CA PHE A 261 19.58 -20.22 53.52
C PHE A 261 19.55 -19.36 54.79
N THR A 262 18.85 -18.22 54.81
CA THR A 262 18.67 -17.38 56.01
C THR A 262 17.46 -17.77 56.86
N GLY A 263 16.78 -18.85 56.54
CA GLY A 263 15.65 -19.40 57.34
C GLY A 263 14.34 -18.61 57.22
N HIS A 264 14.23 -17.68 56.27
CA HIS A 264 13.01 -16.90 56.05
C HIS A 264 12.20 -17.49 54.90
N THR A 265 11.27 -18.38 55.18
CA THR A 265 10.34 -18.92 54.19
C THR A 265 9.28 -17.90 53.85
N VAL A 266 8.94 -17.81 52.56
CA VAL A 266 7.94 -16.86 52.05
C VAL A 266 6.65 -17.60 51.73
N ALA A 267 5.54 -17.27 52.39
CA ALA A 267 4.22 -17.70 52.00
C ALA A 267 3.85 -17.00 50.67
N GLY A 268 3.69 -17.74 49.57
CA GLY A 268 3.58 -17.09 48.27
C GLY A 268 2.86 -17.86 47.19
N TRP A 269 1.90 -18.74 47.51
CA TRP A 269 1.21 -19.54 46.50
C TRP A 269 0.49 -18.69 45.46
N SER A 270 -0.17 -17.61 45.88
CA SER A 270 -0.89 -16.69 44.97
C SER A 270 0.05 -15.95 44.02
N SER A 271 1.21 -15.49 44.50
CA SER A 271 2.21 -14.81 43.66
C SER A 271 2.84 -15.75 42.62
N LEU A 272 3.07 -17.02 43.01
CA LEU A 272 3.55 -18.04 42.10
C LEU A 272 2.55 -18.31 40.98
N ALA A 273 1.27 -18.51 41.33
CA ALA A 273 0.21 -18.74 40.36
C ALA A 273 0.09 -17.58 39.35
N VAL A 274 0.05 -16.32 39.82
CA VAL A 274 -0.01 -15.13 38.95
C VAL A 274 1.21 -15.06 38.02
N SER A 275 2.41 -15.36 38.55
CA SER A 275 3.65 -15.34 37.74
C SER A 275 3.63 -16.39 36.63
N ILE A 276 3.15 -17.61 36.93
CA ILE A 276 3.04 -18.68 35.92
C ILE A 276 2.07 -18.26 34.80
N TRP A 277 0.89 -17.74 35.16
CA TRP A 277 -0.08 -17.26 34.16
C TRP A 277 0.44 -16.09 33.31
N ALA A 278 1.14 -15.15 33.95
CA ALA A 278 1.74 -14.01 33.24
C ALA A 278 2.82 -14.47 32.24
N ILE A 279 3.72 -15.36 32.67
CA ILE A 279 4.78 -15.90 31.79
C ILE A 279 4.15 -16.74 30.67
N GLY A 280 3.18 -17.60 30.97
CA GLY A 280 2.48 -18.41 29.98
C GLY A 280 1.76 -17.56 28.94
N GLY A 281 1.08 -16.49 29.36
CA GLY A 281 0.44 -15.54 28.46
C GLY A 281 1.44 -14.82 27.55
N LEU A 282 2.58 -14.36 28.10
CA LEU A 282 3.65 -13.72 27.33
C LEU A 282 4.29 -14.69 26.31
N GLN A 283 4.49 -15.95 26.70
CA GLN A 283 5.00 -16.99 25.80
C GLN A 283 4.05 -17.25 24.64
N LEU A 284 2.74 -17.38 24.90
CA LEU A 284 1.73 -17.56 23.84
C LEU A 284 1.69 -16.37 22.88
N LEU A 285 1.80 -15.15 23.40
CA LEU A 285 1.88 -13.94 22.57
C LEU A 285 3.14 -13.96 21.69
N ALA A 286 4.28 -14.32 22.24
CA ALA A 286 5.55 -14.43 21.51
C ALA A 286 5.47 -15.49 20.39
N ILE A 287 4.92 -16.67 20.71
CA ILE A 287 4.70 -17.73 19.73
C ILE A 287 3.74 -17.25 18.63
N GLY A 288 2.68 -16.52 18.98
CA GLY A 288 1.74 -15.96 18.02
C GLY A 288 2.41 -15.01 17.02
N VAL A 289 3.28 -14.12 17.49
CA VAL A 289 4.04 -13.22 16.60
C VAL A 289 5.01 -14.00 15.71
N VAL A 290 5.74 -14.97 16.26
CA VAL A 290 6.62 -15.85 15.45
C VAL A 290 5.80 -16.59 14.40
N GLY A 291 4.63 -17.13 14.77
CA GLY A 291 3.72 -17.81 13.86
C GLY A 291 3.26 -16.93 12.69
N GLU A 292 3.01 -15.64 12.94
CA GLU A 292 2.66 -14.67 11.89
C GLU A 292 3.79 -14.53 10.85
N TYR A 293 5.05 -14.42 11.30
CA TYR A 293 6.20 -14.35 10.38
C TYR A 293 6.44 -15.66 9.64
N ILE A 294 6.27 -16.80 10.30
CA ILE A 294 6.34 -18.12 9.64
C ILE A 294 5.24 -18.21 8.57
N GLY A 295 4.02 -17.75 8.87
CA GLY A 295 2.93 -17.70 7.91
C GLY A 295 3.27 -16.87 6.67
N LYS A 296 3.91 -15.70 6.83
CA LYS A 296 4.40 -14.86 5.73
C LYS A 296 5.49 -15.56 4.92
N ILE A 297 6.50 -16.14 5.58
CA ILE A 297 7.55 -16.93 4.91
C ILE A 297 6.93 -18.09 4.10
N TYR A 298 5.92 -18.76 4.64
CA TYR A 298 5.23 -19.83 3.95
C TYR A 298 4.52 -19.35 2.66
N LEU A 299 3.90 -18.17 2.69
CA LEU A 299 3.29 -17.57 1.50
C LEU A 299 4.34 -17.17 0.45
N GLU A 300 5.47 -16.59 0.89
CA GLU A 300 6.58 -16.23 0.01
C GLU A 300 7.22 -17.47 -0.64
N THR A 301 7.46 -18.53 0.14
CA THR A 301 8.05 -19.78 -0.35
C THR A 301 7.16 -20.48 -1.39
N LYS A 302 5.84 -20.35 -1.28
CA LYS A 302 4.91 -20.90 -2.28
C LYS A 302 4.94 -20.15 -3.61
N ALA A 303 5.42 -18.92 -3.64
CA ALA A 303 5.55 -18.08 -4.84
C ALA A 303 4.31 -18.12 -5.76
N ARG A 304 3.10 -18.13 -5.18
CA ARG A 304 1.86 -18.19 -5.96
C ARG A 304 1.66 -16.89 -6.74
N PRO A 305 1.13 -16.94 -7.98
CA PRO A 305 0.84 -15.75 -8.76
C PRO A 305 -0.04 -14.76 -7.96
N ARG A 306 0.39 -13.51 -7.89
CA ARG A 306 -0.31 -12.44 -7.16
C ARG A 306 -1.66 -12.14 -7.79
N TYR A 307 -1.74 -12.17 -9.13
CA TYR A 307 -2.93 -11.94 -9.93
C TYR A 307 -2.91 -12.82 -11.18
N ARG A 308 -4.01 -12.88 -11.89
CA ARG A 308 -4.12 -13.46 -13.24
C ARG A 308 -5.05 -12.55 -14.04
N ILE A 309 -4.58 -12.09 -15.19
CA ILE A 309 -5.38 -11.33 -16.14
C ILE A 309 -6.31 -12.33 -16.85
N GLU A 310 -7.59 -12.02 -16.91
CA GLU A 310 -8.62 -12.74 -17.64
C GLU A 310 -8.80 -12.15 -19.03
N THR A 311 -8.90 -10.81 -19.10
CA THR A 311 -9.12 -10.06 -20.34
C THR A 311 -8.32 -8.77 -20.31
N GLU A 312 -7.79 -8.39 -21.47
CA GLU A 312 -7.13 -7.12 -21.69
C GLU A 312 -7.75 -6.44 -22.91
N LEU A 313 -8.04 -5.14 -22.79
CA LEU A 313 -8.57 -4.26 -23.83
C LEU A 313 -7.55 -3.17 -24.09
N ASP A 314 -6.74 -3.28 -25.13
CA ASP A 314 -5.78 -2.27 -25.55
C ASP A 314 -5.51 -2.44 -27.07
N ASP A 315 -5.95 -1.48 -27.88
CA ASP A 315 -5.85 -1.52 -29.35
C ASP A 315 -4.51 -0.99 -29.87
N ARG A 316 -3.51 -0.83 -29.01
CA ARG A 316 -2.21 -0.27 -29.37
C ARG A 316 -1.51 -1.02 -30.53
N GLU A 317 -1.68 -2.34 -30.60
CA GLU A 317 -1.09 -3.17 -31.67
C GLU A 317 -1.71 -2.89 -33.04
N ALA A 318 -2.92 -2.33 -33.09
CA ALA A 318 -3.58 -1.94 -34.34
C ALA A 318 -3.14 -0.54 -34.83
N GLU A 319 -2.47 0.27 -34.01
CA GLU A 319 -2.03 1.63 -34.32
C GLU A 319 -0.51 1.72 -34.66
N LEU A 320 0.25 0.64 -34.52
CA LEU A 320 1.67 0.50 -34.90
C LEU A 320 1.80 -0.22 -36.25
#